data_8cbcde10440d7382adeaf8a73c54fad3
#
_entry.id   8cbcde10440d7382adeaf8a73c54fad3
#
_cell.length_a   1.000
_cell.length_b   1.000
_cell.length_c   1.000
_cell.angle_alpha   90.00
_cell.angle_beta   90.00
_cell.angle_gamma   90.00
#
_symmetry.space_group_name_H-M   'P 1'
#
loop_
_entity.id
_entity.type
_entity.pdbx_description
1 polymer ?
#
loop_
_entity_poly.entity_id
_entity_poly.type
_entity_poly.pdbx_seq_one_letter_code
_entity_poly.pdbx_strand_id
1 'polypeptide(L)'
;MSSGLRRHAMLAAVLILTLGASGCTSAGEEASEEGAASAPASFQVSLTEFAISPPMIHAPTGEPLSFEVTNEGTAPHTFAVDTGEGLQATAEIQPGESATLEVAALQAGTYETFCTISGHRDAGMVGSLMVQQGGVGAAGSTGSVGATGGTVSTEEMLDGHEAGVAAFPAETEGFGNEPLEPVIENGVKVFELTATELQWETSPGVFVNAMAFNGTVPGPEIRVARGDKVRIILHNDMSQPTVLHFHGLTVPNDMDGVPFITQDPILPGGFFVYEFDVVDPPGMYVYHSHFNSTEQVGKGLYGAFFVQPKADDWGSLYGTNIAVEHTMFLGDGPTGFVLNGKEFPATQPIVATLGDNVLIHLSNDGSQIHPMHLHGYHFQVVAEDGFVLDPANRYMADTLAVAPGQRFDILVEAEYPGVWAYHCHILPHVEGPHGMYGMVTALIVQ
;
A
#
# COMPACT_ATOMS: atom_id res chain seq x y z
N MET A 1 12.72 33.42 55.60
CA MET A 1 13.70 34.50 55.37
C MET A 1 13.57 34.81 53.90
N SER A 2 12.73 35.76 53.56
CA SER A 2 12.87 37.20 53.32
C SER A 2 13.69 37.40 52.04
N SER A 3 13.15 37.89 51.08
CA SER A 3 12.62 39.17 50.53
C SER A 3 13.41 39.46 49.24
N GLY A 4 12.95 40.03 48.21
CA GLY A 4 11.91 41.01 47.92
C GLY A 4 12.24 41.66 46.56
N LEU A 5 11.27 41.82 45.74
CA LEU A 5 10.65 43.02 45.21
C LEU A 5 11.56 44.17 44.73
N ARG A 6 11.36 44.63 43.50
CA ARG A 6 10.87 45.93 42.99
C ARG A 6 11.22 46.09 41.52
N ARG A 7 10.28 46.17 40.54
CA ARG A 7 9.50 47.34 40.08
C ARG A 7 10.36 48.60 39.77
N HIS A 8 10.34 49.03 38.52
CA HIS A 8 9.96 50.42 38.18
C HIS A 8 9.61 50.56 36.67
N ALA A 9 8.49 51.20 36.46
CA ALA A 9 7.93 51.73 35.24
C ALA A 9 8.30 53.20 35.13
N MET A 10 8.22 53.77 33.90
CA MET A 10 7.86 55.16 33.54
C MET A 10 8.08 55.32 32.04
N LEU A 11 7.13 55.58 31.23
CA LEU A 11 6.19 56.65 30.99
C LEU A 11 6.76 57.81 30.14
N ALA A 12 6.08 58.02 28.99
CA ALA A 12 5.73 59.25 28.27
C ALA A 12 6.84 59.98 27.48
N ALA A 13 6.62 60.46 26.24
CA ALA A 13 5.66 61.48 25.92
C ALA A 13 5.50 61.67 24.37
N VAL A 14 4.33 62.06 24.02
CA VAL A 14 3.72 62.64 22.83
C VAL A 14 4.50 63.80 22.22
N LEU A 15 4.51 63.90 20.88
CA LEU A 15 4.42 65.18 20.20
C LEU A 15 3.68 65.06 18.85
N ILE A 16 2.59 65.79 18.76
CA ILE A 16 1.72 66.06 17.61
C ILE A 16 2.31 67.25 16.82
N LEU A 17 2.35 67.19 15.51
CA LEU A 17 2.23 68.37 14.68
C LEU A 17 1.47 68.07 13.39
N THR A 18 0.42 68.89 13.21
CA THR A 18 -0.51 68.89 12.11
C THR A 18 -0.08 69.87 10.99
N LEU A 19 -0.68 69.75 9.84
CA LEU A 19 -1.01 70.60 8.68
C LEU A 19 -0.43 69.96 7.38
N GLY A 20 -1.15 69.89 6.30
CA GLY A 20 -2.40 70.50 5.85
C GLY A 20 -2.82 69.88 4.51
N ALA A 21 -4.08 70.11 4.19
CA ALA A 21 -4.85 69.51 3.13
C ALA A 21 -4.47 69.97 1.71
N SER A 22 -4.70 69.05 0.74
CA SER A 22 -5.39 69.42 -0.51
C SER A 22 -5.86 68.16 -1.22
N GLY A 23 -7.16 68.13 -1.51
CA GLY A 23 -7.87 67.04 -2.07
C GLY A 23 -7.70 66.91 -3.59
N CYS A 24 -7.94 65.68 -4.06
CA CYS A 24 -8.54 65.41 -5.36
C CYS A 24 -9.26 64.09 -5.26
N THR A 25 -10.54 64.08 -5.47
CA THR A 25 -11.43 62.93 -5.60
C THR A 25 -11.15 62.22 -6.91
N SER A 26 -10.89 60.91 -6.81
CA SER A 26 -11.15 59.99 -7.92
C SER A 26 -11.71 58.68 -7.33
N ALA A 27 -12.89 58.33 -7.78
CA ALA A 27 -13.54 57.05 -7.51
C ALA A 27 -12.65 55.92 -8.01
N GLY A 28 -12.22 55.06 -7.12
CA GLY A 28 -11.57 53.79 -7.45
C GLY A 28 -12.60 52.70 -7.31
N GLU A 29 -12.88 52.05 -8.43
CA GLU A 29 -13.59 50.78 -8.51
C GLU A 29 -12.90 49.75 -7.60
N GLU A 30 -13.66 49.12 -6.74
CA GLU A 30 -13.24 47.85 -6.10
C GLU A 30 -13.13 46.81 -7.19
N ALA A 31 -11.90 46.52 -7.63
CA ALA A 31 -11.60 45.30 -8.39
C ALA A 31 -11.67 44.13 -7.41
N SER A 32 -12.68 43.32 -7.59
CA SER A 32 -12.72 41.97 -7.03
C SER A 32 -11.45 41.23 -7.48
N GLU A 33 -10.60 40.79 -6.54
CA GLU A 33 -9.54 39.83 -6.81
C GLU A 33 -10.20 38.51 -7.24
N GLU A 34 -10.36 38.30 -8.54
CA GLU A 34 -10.52 36.99 -9.10
C GLU A 34 -9.23 36.21 -8.75
N GLY A 35 -9.36 35.13 -7.95
CA GLY A 35 -8.26 34.27 -7.58
C GLY A 35 -7.52 33.82 -8.84
N ALA A 36 -6.25 34.14 -8.93
CA ALA A 36 -5.37 33.64 -9.96
C ALA A 36 -5.35 32.07 -9.82
N ALA A 37 -5.87 31.37 -10.84
CA ALA A 37 -5.74 29.93 -10.93
C ALA A 37 -4.25 29.57 -10.91
N SER A 38 -3.83 28.70 -10.03
CA SER A 38 -2.45 28.17 -10.01
C SER A 38 -2.17 27.48 -11.34
N ALA A 39 -0.93 27.56 -11.83
CA ALA A 39 -0.53 26.81 -13.01
C ALA A 39 -0.65 25.30 -12.70
N PRO A 40 -1.08 24.47 -13.67
CA PRO A 40 -1.21 23.04 -13.44
C PRO A 40 0.14 22.39 -13.12
N ALA A 41 0.14 21.42 -12.18
CA ALA A 41 1.30 20.54 -11.97
C ALA A 41 1.49 19.65 -13.21
N SER A 42 2.69 19.65 -13.79
CA SER A 42 2.96 19.00 -15.07
C SER A 42 3.78 17.72 -14.91
N PHE A 43 3.39 16.65 -15.62
CA PHE A 43 4.00 15.31 -15.56
C PHE A 43 4.31 14.80 -16.97
N GLN A 44 5.46 14.15 -17.11
CA GLN A 44 5.86 13.44 -18.33
C GLN A 44 5.48 11.96 -18.19
N VAL A 45 4.80 11.43 -19.19
CA VAL A 45 4.39 10.02 -19.21
C VAL A 45 4.81 9.41 -20.55
N SER A 46 5.50 8.28 -20.54
CA SER A 46 5.75 7.49 -21.74
C SER A 46 4.94 6.19 -21.73
N LEU A 47 4.48 5.79 -22.91
CA LEU A 47 3.69 4.59 -23.14
C LEU A 47 4.47 3.65 -24.04
N THR A 48 4.55 2.38 -23.67
CA THR A 48 5.08 1.30 -24.52
C THR A 48 4.09 0.14 -24.50
N GLU A 49 4.41 -1.00 -25.18
CA GLU A 49 3.54 -2.16 -25.19
C GLU A 49 3.29 -2.67 -23.75
N PHE A 50 2.05 -2.43 -23.30
CA PHE A 50 1.47 -2.80 -22.01
C PHE A 50 2.16 -2.19 -20.78
N ALA A 51 2.89 -1.06 -20.95
CA ALA A 51 3.48 -0.35 -19.82
C ALA A 51 3.24 1.17 -19.90
N ILE A 52 3.02 1.75 -18.72
CA ILE A 52 2.98 3.21 -18.46
C ILE A 52 4.22 3.56 -17.63
N SER A 53 4.97 4.56 -18.04
CA SER A 53 6.18 5.00 -17.33
C SER A 53 6.11 6.50 -17.01
N PRO A 54 6.27 6.91 -15.76
CA PRO A 54 6.42 6.06 -14.58
C PRO A 54 5.12 5.31 -14.26
N PRO A 55 5.19 4.10 -13.68
CA PRO A 55 3.99 3.33 -13.32
C PRO A 55 3.23 3.96 -12.14
N MET A 56 3.88 4.82 -11.36
CA MET A 56 3.28 5.63 -10.30
C MET A 56 3.67 7.09 -10.48
N ILE A 57 2.68 7.98 -10.43
CA ILE A 57 2.85 9.43 -10.55
C ILE A 57 2.40 10.06 -9.23
N HIS A 58 3.24 10.88 -8.61
CA HIS A 58 2.91 11.62 -7.40
C HIS A 58 2.51 13.05 -7.75
N ALA A 59 1.33 13.48 -7.33
CA ALA A 59 0.80 14.81 -7.63
C ALA A 59 0.31 15.54 -6.36
N PRO A 60 0.39 16.87 -6.32
CA PRO A 60 -0.15 17.67 -5.21
C PRO A 60 -1.69 17.66 -5.24
N THR A 61 -2.32 17.65 -4.06
CA THR A 61 -3.76 17.82 -3.94
C THR A 61 -4.18 19.27 -4.17
N GLY A 62 -5.37 19.45 -4.76
CA GLY A 62 -5.98 20.78 -4.91
C GLY A 62 -5.44 21.63 -6.06
N GLU A 63 -4.50 21.11 -6.85
CA GLU A 63 -3.99 21.77 -8.05
C GLU A 63 -4.45 21.03 -9.32
N PRO A 64 -4.74 21.73 -10.44
CA PRO A 64 -4.96 21.08 -11.72
C PRO A 64 -3.70 20.35 -12.18
N LEU A 65 -3.87 19.21 -12.86
CA LEU A 65 -2.77 18.35 -13.31
C LEU A 65 -2.72 18.34 -14.84
N SER A 66 -1.51 18.34 -15.41
CA SER A 66 -1.27 18.28 -16.84
C SER A 66 -0.29 17.14 -17.14
N PHE A 67 -0.70 16.16 -17.94
CA PHE A 67 0.12 15.03 -18.35
C PHE A 67 0.53 15.18 -19.80
N GLU A 68 1.82 15.30 -20.07
CA GLU A 68 2.38 15.26 -21.43
C GLU A 68 2.77 13.82 -21.75
N VAL A 69 1.95 13.17 -22.54
CA VAL A 69 2.00 11.71 -22.78
C VAL A 69 2.61 11.43 -24.13
N THR A 70 3.68 10.67 -24.20
CA THR A 70 4.37 10.26 -25.44
C THR A 70 4.25 8.76 -25.66
N ASN A 71 3.82 8.34 -26.84
CA ASN A 71 3.81 6.94 -27.22
C ASN A 71 5.18 6.55 -27.81
N GLU A 72 6.01 5.87 -27.01
CA GLU A 72 7.33 5.35 -27.41
C GLU A 72 7.24 3.88 -27.91
N GLY A 73 6.03 3.29 -27.90
CA GLY A 73 5.77 1.96 -28.37
C GLY A 73 5.61 1.84 -29.90
N THR A 74 5.18 0.67 -30.36
CA THR A 74 4.94 0.35 -31.78
C THR A 74 3.46 0.18 -32.10
N ALA A 75 2.57 0.14 -31.08
CA ALA A 75 1.12 0.10 -31.18
C ALA A 75 0.50 1.43 -30.74
N PRO A 76 -0.74 1.75 -31.19
CA PRO A 76 -1.48 2.88 -30.66
C PRO A 76 -1.81 2.69 -29.16
N HIS A 77 -1.76 3.78 -28.37
CA HIS A 77 -2.11 3.77 -26.95
C HIS A 77 -2.98 4.97 -26.58
N THR A 78 -3.63 4.89 -25.42
CA THR A 78 -4.26 6.03 -24.73
C THR A 78 -3.70 6.11 -23.33
N PHE A 79 -3.81 7.28 -22.70
CA PHE A 79 -3.57 7.45 -21.28
C PHE A 79 -4.84 7.99 -20.63
N ALA A 80 -5.32 7.30 -19.60
CA ALA A 80 -6.53 7.66 -18.89
C ALA A 80 -6.28 7.69 -17.38
N VAL A 81 -7.01 8.58 -16.69
CA VAL A 81 -7.10 8.68 -15.23
C VAL A 81 -8.55 8.45 -14.84
N ASP A 82 -8.81 7.47 -14.00
CA ASP A 82 -10.12 7.28 -13.36
C ASP A 82 -10.21 8.15 -12.11
N THR A 83 -10.95 9.24 -12.19
CA THR A 83 -11.06 10.22 -11.10
C THR A 83 -12.09 9.84 -10.04
N GLY A 84 -12.78 8.70 -10.18
CA GLY A 84 -13.90 8.32 -9.35
C GLY A 84 -15.20 9.09 -9.63
N GLU A 85 -15.09 10.28 -10.24
CA GLU A 85 -16.24 11.09 -10.73
C GLU A 85 -16.43 10.93 -12.25
N GLY A 86 -15.48 10.29 -12.93
CA GLY A 86 -15.49 10.03 -14.36
C GLY A 86 -14.10 9.82 -14.94
N LEU A 87 -14.07 9.13 -16.09
CA LEU A 87 -12.84 8.84 -16.80
C LEU A 87 -12.38 10.07 -17.60
N GLN A 88 -11.13 10.50 -17.36
CA GLN A 88 -10.43 11.48 -18.19
C GLN A 88 -9.40 10.76 -19.04
N ALA A 89 -9.38 10.94 -20.35
CA ALA A 89 -8.48 10.20 -21.22
C ALA A 89 -8.00 11.05 -22.41
N THR A 90 -6.78 10.75 -22.89
CA THR A 90 -6.30 11.25 -24.18
C THR A 90 -7.10 10.64 -25.34
N ALA A 91 -7.06 11.27 -26.50
CA ALA A 91 -7.32 10.56 -27.75
C ALA A 91 -6.27 9.44 -27.96
N GLU A 92 -6.52 8.56 -28.93
CA GLU A 92 -5.54 7.54 -29.33
C GLU A 92 -4.26 8.22 -29.86
N ILE A 93 -3.11 7.85 -29.27
CA ILE A 93 -1.77 8.39 -29.56
C ILE A 93 -1.05 7.36 -30.44
N GLN A 94 -0.68 7.74 -31.67
CA GLN A 94 0.04 6.85 -32.57
C GLN A 94 1.51 6.70 -32.16
N PRO A 95 2.21 5.63 -32.56
CA PRO A 95 3.64 5.46 -32.31
C PRO A 95 4.46 6.69 -32.68
N GLY A 96 5.23 7.22 -31.71
CA GLY A 96 6.07 8.42 -31.84
C GLY A 96 5.33 9.74 -31.71
N GLU A 97 4.02 9.74 -31.47
CA GLU A 97 3.23 10.96 -31.21
C GLU A 97 3.10 11.24 -29.71
N SER A 98 2.75 12.48 -29.39
CA SER A 98 2.45 12.92 -28.02
C SER A 98 1.08 13.60 -27.95
N ALA A 99 0.45 13.53 -26.76
CA ALA A 99 -0.79 14.21 -26.44
C ALA A 99 -0.74 14.75 -25.01
N THR A 100 -1.54 15.79 -24.74
CA THR A 100 -1.68 16.33 -23.38
C THR A 100 -3.04 15.96 -22.80
N LEU A 101 -3.06 15.48 -21.55
CA LEU A 101 -4.26 15.27 -20.77
C LEU A 101 -4.29 16.27 -19.61
N GLU A 102 -5.33 17.10 -19.58
CA GLU A 102 -5.60 18.03 -18.47
C GLU A 102 -6.63 17.39 -17.54
N VAL A 103 -6.31 17.30 -16.24
CA VAL A 103 -7.18 16.77 -15.20
C VAL A 103 -7.42 17.88 -14.16
N ALA A 104 -8.68 18.12 -13.80
CA ALA A 104 -9.03 19.08 -12.74
C ALA A 104 -8.37 18.67 -11.41
N ALA A 105 -8.25 19.63 -10.49
CA ALA A 105 -7.70 19.37 -9.16
C ALA A 105 -8.41 18.20 -8.47
N LEU A 106 -7.62 17.22 -8.04
CA LEU A 106 -8.09 16.02 -7.35
C LEU A 106 -7.92 16.17 -5.83
N GLN A 107 -8.72 15.43 -5.08
CA GLN A 107 -8.54 15.25 -3.65
C GLN A 107 -7.36 14.30 -3.38
N ALA A 108 -6.82 14.30 -2.15
CA ALA A 108 -5.82 13.32 -1.77
C ALA A 108 -6.40 11.89 -1.91
N GLY A 109 -5.63 10.98 -2.53
CA GLY A 109 -6.05 9.62 -2.83
C GLY A 109 -5.21 8.99 -3.93
N THR A 110 -5.41 7.72 -4.17
CA THR A 110 -4.81 6.99 -5.30
C THR A 110 -5.84 6.79 -6.39
N TYR A 111 -5.49 7.13 -7.60
CA TYR A 111 -6.30 7.06 -8.81
C TYR A 111 -5.64 6.12 -9.80
N GLU A 112 -6.42 5.24 -10.40
CA GLU A 112 -5.88 4.33 -11.42
C GLU A 112 -5.61 5.10 -12.72
N THR A 113 -4.46 4.79 -13.34
CA THR A 113 -4.13 5.21 -14.71
C THR A 113 -4.03 3.99 -15.60
N PHE A 114 -4.55 4.04 -16.82
CA PHE A 114 -4.54 2.88 -17.71
C PHE A 114 -4.74 3.25 -19.20
N CYS A 115 -4.47 2.30 -20.09
CA CYS A 115 -4.82 2.40 -21.49
C CYS A 115 -6.25 1.91 -21.74
N THR A 116 -7.09 2.71 -22.41
CA THR A 116 -8.49 2.37 -22.67
C THR A 116 -8.70 1.47 -23.89
N ILE A 117 -7.63 1.16 -24.64
CA ILE A 117 -7.72 0.25 -25.80
C ILE A 117 -7.97 -1.16 -25.28
N SER A 118 -8.95 -1.83 -25.89
CA SER A 118 -9.39 -3.16 -25.48
C SER A 118 -8.22 -4.16 -25.41
N GLY A 119 -8.09 -4.84 -24.27
CA GLY A 119 -7.05 -5.83 -24.00
C GLY A 119 -5.73 -5.26 -23.48
N HIS A 120 -5.48 -3.94 -23.58
CA HIS A 120 -4.21 -3.36 -23.11
C HIS A 120 -4.15 -3.29 -21.58
N ARG A 121 -5.27 -2.89 -20.92
CA ARG A 121 -5.40 -2.92 -19.46
C ARG A 121 -5.24 -4.35 -18.93
N ASP A 122 -5.90 -5.32 -19.54
CA ASP A 122 -5.83 -6.74 -19.16
C ASP A 122 -4.43 -7.34 -19.39
N ALA A 123 -3.65 -6.76 -20.29
CA ALA A 123 -2.26 -7.12 -20.55
C ALA A 123 -1.26 -6.42 -19.59
N GLY A 124 -1.76 -5.65 -18.61
CA GLY A 124 -0.94 -5.00 -17.60
C GLY A 124 -0.61 -3.52 -17.86
N MET A 125 -1.24 -2.88 -18.90
CA MET A 125 -1.01 -1.45 -19.15
C MET A 125 -1.82 -0.57 -18.18
N VAL A 126 -1.41 -0.61 -16.93
CA VAL A 126 -1.98 0.10 -15.78
C VAL A 126 -0.89 0.81 -14.99
N GLY A 127 -1.26 1.85 -14.26
CA GLY A 127 -0.41 2.59 -13.35
C GLY A 127 -1.25 3.28 -12.29
N SER A 128 -0.63 4.07 -11.43
CA SER A 128 -1.28 4.79 -10.33
C SER A 128 -0.89 6.26 -10.34
N LEU A 129 -1.86 7.12 -10.06
CA LEU A 129 -1.67 8.54 -9.75
C LEU A 129 -1.96 8.75 -8.27
N MET A 130 -0.93 8.99 -7.47
CA MET A 130 -1.04 9.27 -6.04
C MET A 130 -1.11 10.77 -5.83
N VAL A 131 -2.26 11.25 -5.37
CA VAL A 131 -2.48 12.67 -5.06
C VAL A 131 -2.39 12.86 -3.55
N GLN A 132 -1.41 13.68 -3.11
CA GLN A 132 -1.12 13.89 -1.69
C GLN A 132 -1.22 15.37 -1.32
N GLN A 133 -1.58 15.66 -0.08
CA GLN A 133 -1.51 17.01 0.44
C GLN A 133 -0.04 17.43 0.49
N GLY A 134 0.30 18.55 -0.13
CA GLY A 134 1.63 19.05 -0.42
C GLY A 134 2.71 18.58 0.53
N GLY A 135 3.81 18.07 -0.04
CA GLY A 135 4.91 17.41 0.64
C GLY A 135 5.36 18.12 1.90
N VAL A 136 5.80 17.29 2.82
CA VAL A 136 6.40 17.68 4.09
C VAL A 136 7.42 18.80 3.87
N GLY A 137 7.11 20.01 4.41
CA GLY A 137 8.08 21.05 4.62
C GLY A 137 8.34 22.01 3.50
N ALA A 138 7.40 22.90 3.18
CA ALA A 138 7.74 24.21 2.59
C ALA A 138 7.59 25.30 3.64
N ALA A 139 8.66 25.58 4.38
CA ALA A 139 8.87 26.89 4.98
C ALA A 139 9.35 27.82 3.85
N GLY A 140 8.45 28.72 3.46
CA GLY A 140 8.65 29.96 2.72
C GLY A 140 9.84 30.13 1.78
N SER A 141 9.57 30.08 0.48
CA SER A 141 10.32 30.92 -0.48
C SER A 141 9.44 31.20 -1.69
N THR A 142 9.05 32.47 -1.83
CA THR A 142 8.49 33.04 -3.04
C THR A 142 9.58 33.14 -4.10
N GLY A 143 9.61 32.19 -5.03
CA GLY A 143 10.49 32.22 -6.20
C GLY A 143 9.77 31.71 -7.43
N SER A 144 9.52 32.58 -8.39
CA SER A 144 9.03 32.29 -9.73
C SER A 144 9.84 31.17 -10.37
N VAL A 145 9.24 30.01 -10.63
CA VAL A 145 9.90 28.93 -11.41
C VAL A 145 9.37 28.94 -12.82
N GLY A 146 10.23 29.40 -13.73
CA GLY A 146 10.07 29.23 -15.17
C GLY A 146 10.15 27.76 -15.56
N ALA A 147 9.34 27.36 -16.53
CA ALA A 147 9.27 26.01 -17.08
C ALA A 147 10.62 25.54 -17.63
N THR A 148 11.30 24.70 -16.86
CA THR A 148 12.34 23.77 -17.33
C THR A 148 12.17 22.52 -16.49
N GLY A 149 12.17 21.32 -17.12
CA GLY A 149 12.10 20.03 -16.41
C GLY A 149 13.06 20.00 -15.23
N GLY A 150 12.54 20.27 -14.04
CA GLY A 150 13.34 20.44 -12.85
C GLY A 150 13.86 19.09 -12.37
N THR A 151 15.15 18.87 -12.53
CA THR A 151 15.85 17.83 -11.75
C THR A 151 15.71 18.22 -10.29
N VAL A 152 15.14 17.30 -9.48
CA VAL A 152 15.12 17.43 -8.02
C VAL A 152 16.54 17.74 -7.56
N SER A 153 16.71 18.78 -6.73
CA SER A 153 18.04 19.17 -6.27
C SER A 153 18.64 18.08 -5.35
N THR A 154 19.96 18.04 -5.25
CA THR A 154 20.63 17.10 -4.33
C THR A 154 20.18 17.31 -2.88
N GLU A 155 19.90 18.55 -2.48
CA GLU A 155 19.42 18.90 -1.14
C GLU A 155 18.00 18.33 -0.91
N GLU A 156 17.08 18.50 -1.84
CA GLU A 156 15.72 17.93 -1.76
C GLU A 156 15.75 16.39 -1.73
N MET A 157 16.65 15.75 -2.49
CA MET A 157 16.82 14.29 -2.45
C MET A 157 17.31 13.82 -1.08
N LEU A 158 18.32 14.50 -0.51
CA LEU A 158 18.86 14.15 0.81
C LEU A 158 17.81 14.37 1.90
N ASP A 159 17.14 15.51 1.90
CA ASP A 159 16.11 15.85 2.88
C ASP A 159 14.94 14.86 2.84
N GLY A 160 14.50 14.46 1.66
CA GLY A 160 13.43 13.47 1.48
C GLY A 160 13.80 12.10 2.05
N HIS A 161 15.03 11.61 1.78
CA HIS A 161 15.51 10.34 2.32
C HIS A 161 15.66 10.39 3.85
N GLU A 162 16.26 11.45 4.38
CA GLU A 162 16.44 11.63 5.83
C GLU A 162 15.10 11.71 6.56
N ALA A 163 14.13 12.45 6.01
CA ALA A 163 12.81 12.59 6.58
C ALA A 163 12.04 11.25 6.64
N GLY A 164 12.10 10.45 5.56
CA GLY A 164 11.48 9.12 5.52
C GLY A 164 12.08 8.18 6.57
N VAL A 165 13.41 8.11 6.65
CA VAL A 165 14.11 7.27 7.64
C VAL A 165 13.82 7.74 9.07
N ALA A 166 13.79 9.04 9.32
CA ALA A 166 13.51 9.60 10.64
C ALA A 166 12.05 9.36 11.09
N ALA A 167 11.12 9.23 10.14
CA ALA A 167 9.72 8.94 10.43
C ALA A 167 9.44 7.44 10.67
N PHE A 168 10.33 6.53 10.26
CA PHE A 168 10.10 5.09 10.35
C PHE A 168 10.34 4.53 11.77
N PRO A 169 9.45 3.65 12.29
CA PRO A 169 8.13 3.33 11.77
C PRO A 169 7.10 4.42 12.12
N ALA A 170 6.39 4.90 11.11
CA ALA A 170 5.35 5.91 11.30
C ALA A 170 4.04 5.27 11.78
N GLU A 171 3.31 5.99 12.64
CA GLU A 171 1.99 5.57 13.10
C GLU A 171 0.92 5.87 12.04
N THR A 172 0.02 4.91 11.80
CA THR A 172 -1.17 5.04 10.95
C THR A 172 -2.37 4.38 11.61
N GLU A 173 -3.59 4.68 11.13
CA GLU A 173 -4.78 4.01 11.61
C GLU A 173 -4.83 2.55 11.15
N GLY A 174 -5.03 1.64 12.10
CA GLY A 174 -5.25 0.21 11.87
C GLY A 174 -4.04 -0.57 11.34
N PHE A 175 -4.01 -1.85 11.69
CA PHE A 175 -3.08 -2.84 11.14
C PHE A 175 -3.86 -4.10 10.80
N GLY A 176 -3.41 -4.84 9.79
CA GLY A 176 -3.93 -6.15 9.44
C GLY A 176 -3.20 -7.28 10.16
N ASN A 177 -3.52 -8.52 9.77
CA ASN A 177 -2.91 -9.75 10.30
C ASN A 177 -3.13 -9.99 11.81
N GLU A 178 -4.14 -9.38 12.43
CA GLU A 178 -4.48 -9.72 13.81
C GLU A 178 -5.22 -11.07 13.84
N PRO A 179 -4.90 -11.96 14.79
CA PRO A 179 -5.59 -13.24 14.89
C PRO A 179 -7.08 -13.10 15.13
N LEU A 180 -7.89 -13.85 14.39
CA LEU A 180 -9.33 -13.93 14.60
C LEU A 180 -9.67 -15.11 15.50
N GLU A 181 -10.18 -14.84 16.69
CA GLU A 181 -10.58 -15.89 17.64
C GLU A 181 -11.89 -16.55 17.22
N PRO A 182 -11.95 -17.89 17.09
CA PRO A 182 -13.17 -18.58 16.74
C PRO A 182 -14.15 -18.70 17.92
N VAL A 183 -15.44 -18.70 17.61
CA VAL A 183 -16.46 -19.24 18.52
C VAL A 183 -16.53 -20.75 18.35
N ILE A 184 -16.51 -21.49 19.46
CA ILE A 184 -16.60 -22.96 19.41
C ILE A 184 -18.06 -23.40 19.56
N GLU A 185 -18.61 -23.97 18.49
CA GLU A 185 -19.99 -24.50 18.46
C GLU A 185 -19.97 -26.01 18.21
N ASN A 186 -20.31 -26.81 19.22
CA ASN A 186 -20.35 -28.28 19.12
C ASN A 186 -19.05 -28.91 18.54
N GLY A 187 -17.89 -28.31 18.84
CA GLY A 187 -16.59 -28.76 18.35
C GLY A 187 -16.19 -28.20 16.96
N VAL A 188 -17.01 -27.34 16.37
CA VAL A 188 -16.69 -26.59 15.14
C VAL A 188 -16.13 -25.25 15.51
N LYS A 189 -15.01 -24.85 14.91
CA LYS A 189 -14.44 -23.50 15.00
C LYS A 189 -15.20 -22.58 14.02
N VAL A 190 -15.95 -21.64 14.55
CA VAL A 190 -16.76 -20.70 13.75
C VAL A 190 -16.05 -19.34 13.72
N PHE A 191 -15.81 -18.85 12.52
CA PHE A 191 -15.22 -17.53 12.23
C PHE A 191 -16.24 -16.68 11.47
N GLU A 192 -16.35 -15.41 11.82
CA GLU A 192 -17.17 -14.45 11.09
C GLU A 192 -16.28 -13.44 10.38
N LEU A 193 -16.47 -13.31 9.06
CA LEU A 193 -15.84 -12.31 8.22
C LEU A 193 -16.92 -11.39 7.64
N THR A 194 -16.61 -10.10 7.60
CA THR A 194 -17.44 -9.10 6.92
C THR A 194 -16.60 -8.39 5.88
N ALA A 195 -16.98 -8.50 4.61
CA ALA A 195 -16.37 -7.74 3.54
C ALA A 195 -16.97 -6.33 3.49
N THR A 196 -16.14 -5.30 3.55
CA THR A 196 -16.57 -3.89 3.58
C THR A 196 -15.70 -3.02 2.66
N GLU A 197 -16.23 -1.88 2.23
CA GLU A 197 -15.51 -0.81 1.56
C GLU A 197 -15.15 0.27 2.59
N LEU A 198 -13.91 0.78 2.57
CA LEU A 198 -13.45 1.77 3.53
C LEU A 198 -12.33 2.66 2.97
N GLN A 199 -12.01 3.72 3.70
CA GLN A 199 -10.77 4.47 3.51
C GLN A 199 -9.69 3.82 4.36
N TRP A 200 -8.60 3.37 3.74
CA TRP A 200 -7.45 2.75 4.41
C TRP A 200 -6.25 3.67 4.35
N GLU A 201 -5.64 3.95 5.49
CA GLU A 201 -4.45 4.78 5.57
C GLU A 201 -3.21 3.92 5.27
N THR A 202 -2.59 4.10 4.10
CA THR A 202 -1.38 3.34 3.70
C THR A 202 -0.11 3.95 4.27
N SER A 203 -0.08 5.26 4.45
CA SER A 203 1.04 6.05 4.97
C SER A 203 0.47 7.28 5.69
N PRO A 204 1.18 7.96 6.58
CA PRO A 204 0.61 9.07 7.36
C PRO A 204 -0.13 10.10 6.53
N GLY A 205 -1.45 10.21 6.74
CA GLY A 205 -2.33 11.11 6.02
C GLY A 205 -2.67 10.72 4.58
N VAL A 206 -2.21 9.54 4.11
CA VAL A 206 -2.51 9.01 2.77
C VAL A 206 -3.58 7.94 2.87
N PHE A 207 -4.76 8.23 2.35
CA PHE A 207 -5.92 7.35 2.38
C PHE A 207 -6.27 6.87 0.97
N VAL A 208 -6.53 5.57 0.86
CA VAL A 208 -6.94 4.94 -0.39
C VAL A 208 -8.30 4.25 -0.23
N ASN A 209 -9.06 4.15 -1.33
CA ASN A 209 -10.28 3.35 -1.34
C ASN A 209 -9.91 1.87 -1.29
N ALA A 210 -10.15 1.23 -0.17
CA ALA A 210 -9.86 -0.18 0.05
C ALA A 210 -11.13 -1.02 0.20
N MET A 211 -10.96 -2.33 0.07
CA MET A 211 -11.92 -3.36 0.43
C MET A 211 -11.26 -4.28 1.45
N ALA A 212 -11.93 -4.58 2.53
CA ALA A 212 -11.30 -5.27 3.64
C ALA A 212 -12.21 -6.33 4.26
N PHE A 213 -11.60 -7.40 4.77
CA PHE A 213 -12.26 -8.29 5.69
C PHE A 213 -12.10 -7.77 7.13
N ASN A 214 -13.23 -7.61 7.82
CA ASN A 214 -13.30 -7.09 9.20
C ASN A 214 -12.62 -5.72 9.39
N GLY A 215 -12.60 -4.89 8.33
CA GLY A 215 -12.13 -3.51 8.38
C GLY A 215 -10.62 -3.32 8.39
N THR A 216 -9.82 -4.35 8.09
CA THR A 216 -8.35 -4.28 8.04
C THR A 216 -7.77 -4.84 6.74
N VAL A 217 -6.63 -4.33 6.33
CA VAL A 217 -5.83 -4.83 5.19
C VAL A 217 -4.40 -5.15 5.67
N PRO A 218 -3.94 -6.41 5.55
CA PRO A 218 -4.73 -7.61 5.24
C PRO A 218 -5.87 -7.87 6.22
N GLY A 219 -6.81 -8.73 5.85
CA GLY A 219 -7.83 -9.26 6.75
C GLY A 219 -7.21 -10.05 7.91
N PRO A 220 -8.02 -10.43 8.92
CA PRO A 220 -7.52 -11.11 10.12
C PRO A 220 -6.96 -12.51 9.80
N GLU A 221 -5.98 -12.96 10.60
CA GLU A 221 -5.44 -14.32 10.49
C GLU A 221 -6.43 -15.36 11.04
N ILE A 222 -6.72 -16.38 10.25
CA ILE A 222 -7.46 -17.57 10.69
C ILE A 222 -6.45 -18.64 11.05
N ARG A 223 -6.42 -19.08 12.32
CA ARG A 223 -5.47 -20.08 12.82
C ARG A 223 -6.19 -21.33 13.29
N VAL A 224 -5.94 -22.46 12.64
CA VAL A 224 -6.57 -23.76 12.88
C VAL A 224 -5.55 -24.88 12.86
N ALA A 225 -5.93 -26.08 13.32
CA ALA A 225 -5.08 -27.26 13.27
C ALA A 225 -5.64 -28.28 12.27
N ARG A 226 -4.76 -29.13 11.74
CA ARG A 226 -5.18 -30.27 10.94
C ARG A 226 -6.11 -31.18 11.76
N GLY A 227 -7.28 -31.48 11.20
CA GLY A 227 -8.34 -32.25 11.84
C GLY A 227 -9.42 -31.41 12.50
N ASP A 228 -9.24 -30.10 12.56
CA ASP A 228 -10.33 -29.18 12.95
C ASP A 228 -11.43 -29.19 11.91
N LYS A 229 -12.66 -29.02 12.37
CA LYS A 229 -13.79 -28.63 11.53
C LYS A 229 -14.00 -27.13 11.66
N VAL A 230 -14.01 -26.45 10.54
CA VAL A 230 -14.18 -25.00 10.50
C VAL A 230 -15.49 -24.62 9.81
N ARG A 231 -16.06 -23.50 10.27
CA ARG A 231 -17.17 -22.81 9.62
C ARG A 231 -16.79 -21.36 9.51
N ILE A 232 -16.76 -20.83 8.28
CA ILE A 232 -16.51 -19.41 8.02
C ILE A 232 -17.76 -18.81 7.43
N ILE A 233 -18.30 -17.78 8.10
CA ILE A 233 -19.48 -17.06 7.67
C ILE A 233 -19.00 -15.74 7.08
N LEU A 234 -19.15 -15.59 5.75
CA LEU A 234 -18.83 -14.34 5.09
C LEU A 234 -20.08 -13.50 4.88
N HIS A 235 -20.12 -12.33 5.48
CA HIS A 235 -21.11 -11.29 5.23
C HIS A 235 -20.59 -10.31 4.19
N ASN A 236 -21.45 -9.91 3.25
CA ASN A 236 -21.10 -8.93 2.21
C ASN A 236 -21.80 -7.59 2.48
N ASP A 237 -21.09 -6.67 3.11
CA ASP A 237 -21.55 -5.31 3.34
C ASP A 237 -21.00 -4.30 2.30
N MET A 238 -20.43 -4.82 1.18
CA MET A 238 -19.99 -4.00 0.04
C MET A 238 -21.13 -3.68 -0.91
N SER A 239 -20.89 -2.74 -1.82
CA SER A 239 -21.80 -2.34 -2.89
C SER A 239 -21.84 -3.32 -4.07
N GLN A 240 -20.87 -4.25 -4.18
CA GLN A 240 -20.74 -5.24 -5.24
C GLN A 240 -20.76 -6.68 -4.71
N PRO A 241 -21.07 -7.69 -5.56
CA PRO A 241 -20.99 -9.09 -5.16
C PRO A 241 -19.58 -9.52 -4.78
N THR A 242 -19.46 -10.53 -3.92
CA THR A 242 -18.17 -11.15 -3.55
C THR A 242 -18.33 -12.65 -3.31
N VAL A 243 -17.24 -13.34 -3.05
CA VAL A 243 -17.11 -14.72 -2.59
C VAL A 243 -15.83 -14.85 -1.77
N LEU A 244 -15.59 -16.01 -1.14
CA LEU A 244 -14.34 -16.34 -0.46
C LEU A 244 -13.75 -17.61 -1.05
N HIS A 245 -12.55 -17.50 -1.60
CA HIS A 245 -11.74 -18.63 -2.06
C HIS A 245 -10.63 -18.93 -1.04
N PHE A 246 -10.32 -20.22 -0.89
CA PHE A 246 -9.28 -20.71 0.03
C PHE A 246 -8.07 -21.19 -0.77
N HIS A 247 -7.16 -20.30 -1.06
CA HIS A 247 -6.01 -20.55 -1.91
C HIS A 247 -5.02 -21.53 -1.26
N GLY A 248 -4.86 -22.65 -1.91
CA GLY A 248 -3.95 -23.72 -1.49
C GLY A 248 -4.56 -24.77 -0.54
N LEU A 249 -5.73 -24.53 0.02
CA LEU A 249 -6.43 -25.49 0.87
C LEU A 249 -7.21 -26.53 0.05
N THR A 250 -7.28 -27.75 0.57
CA THR A 250 -8.13 -28.81 0.06
C THR A 250 -9.51 -28.67 0.67
N VAL A 251 -10.47 -28.19 -0.10
CA VAL A 251 -11.86 -27.99 0.33
C VAL A 251 -12.83 -28.77 -0.58
N PRO A 252 -14.06 -29.09 -0.11
CA PRO A 252 -15.13 -29.55 -0.99
C PRO A 252 -15.39 -28.57 -2.12
N ASN A 253 -15.73 -29.06 -3.33
CA ASN A 253 -15.90 -28.20 -4.49
C ASN A 253 -16.92 -27.09 -4.31
N ASP A 254 -18.00 -27.33 -3.56
CA ASP A 254 -19.03 -26.34 -3.22
C ASP A 254 -18.61 -25.33 -2.14
N MET A 255 -17.37 -25.46 -1.61
CA MET A 255 -16.76 -24.54 -0.66
C MET A 255 -15.54 -23.82 -1.25
N ASP A 256 -15.25 -23.98 -2.55
CA ASP A 256 -14.08 -23.44 -3.21
C ASP A 256 -14.18 -21.92 -3.55
N GLY A 257 -15.40 -21.38 -3.56
CA GLY A 257 -15.60 -19.93 -3.71
C GLY A 257 -15.45 -19.38 -5.13
N VAL A 258 -15.62 -20.18 -6.19
CA VAL A 258 -15.54 -19.69 -7.57
C VAL A 258 -16.95 -19.36 -8.09
N PRO A 259 -17.22 -18.07 -8.45
CA PRO A 259 -18.55 -17.63 -8.87
C PRO A 259 -19.07 -18.40 -10.08
N PHE A 260 -20.34 -18.83 -10.04
CA PHE A 260 -21.07 -19.55 -11.10
C PHE A 260 -20.49 -20.93 -11.46
N ILE A 261 -19.39 -21.36 -10.81
CA ILE A 261 -18.80 -22.70 -10.98
C ILE A 261 -19.06 -23.55 -9.74
N THR A 262 -18.66 -23.05 -8.57
CA THR A 262 -18.78 -23.78 -7.30
C THR A 262 -19.89 -23.22 -6.40
N GLN A 263 -20.25 -21.96 -6.57
CA GLN A 263 -21.36 -21.30 -5.85
C GLN A 263 -21.89 -20.10 -6.63
N ASP A 264 -23.05 -19.60 -6.22
CA ASP A 264 -23.53 -18.28 -6.63
C ASP A 264 -22.80 -17.15 -5.85
N PRO A 265 -22.55 -15.98 -6.47
CA PRO A 265 -21.97 -14.85 -5.77
C PRO A 265 -22.82 -14.39 -4.58
N ILE A 266 -22.17 -13.94 -3.52
CA ILE A 266 -22.81 -13.32 -2.36
C ILE A 266 -23.17 -11.89 -2.72
N LEU A 267 -24.45 -11.60 -2.89
CA LEU A 267 -24.93 -10.25 -3.23
C LEU A 267 -24.78 -9.29 -2.05
N PRO A 268 -24.76 -7.96 -2.29
CA PRO A 268 -24.79 -6.95 -1.23
C PRO A 268 -25.86 -7.21 -0.18
N GLY A 269 -25.49 -7.18 1.10
CA GLY A 269 -26.35 -7.51 2.25
C GLY A 269 -26.61 -9.00 2.46
N GLY A 270 -26.02 -9.87 1.64
CA GLY A 270 -26.10 -11.33 1.76
C GLY A 270 -24.97 -11.94 2.58
N PHE A 271 -25.04 -13.24 2.76
CA PHE A 271 -23.96 -14.01 3.40
C PHE A 271 -23.89 -15.42 2.78
N PHE A 272 -22.74 -16.10 3.01
CA PHE A 272 -22.53 -17.50 2.68
C PHE A 272 -21.79 -18.21 3.82
N VAL A 273 -22.03 -19.50 3.98
CA VAL A 273 -21.42 -20.33 5.02
C VAL A 273 -20.53 -21.37 4.37
N TYR A 274 -19.23 -21.24 4.58
CA TYR A 274 -18.22 -22.20 4.19
C TYR A 274 -17.95 -23.15 5.36
N GLU A 275 -18.13 -24.45 5.17
CA GLU A 275 -17.90 -25.44 6.22
C GLU A 275 -17.13 -26.63 5.66
N PHE A 276 -15.96 -26.92 6.23
CA PHE A 276 -15.10 -28.03 5.79
C PHE A 276 -14.20 -28.54 6.92
N ASP A 277 -13.63 -29.74 6.71
CA ASP A 277 -12.63 -30.32 7.59
C ASP A 277 -11.23 -29.92 7.09
N VAL A 278 -10.35 -29.46 7.99
CA VAL A 278 -8.97 -29.10 7.68
C VAL A 278 -8.12 -30.36 7.53
N VAL A 279 -7.76 -30.69 6.30
CA VAL A 279 -7.01 -31.93 5.97
C VAL A 279 -5.56 -31.65 5.57
N ASP A 280 -5.23 -30.41 5.28
CA ASP A 280 -3.92 -30.00 4.80
C ASP A 280 -2.84 -30.06 5.88
N PRO A 281 -1.55 -30.18 5.49
CA PRO A 281 -0.44 -30.13 6.41
C PRO A 281 -0.28 -28.73 7.04
N PRO A 282 0.46 -28.62 8.16
CA PRO A 282 0.83 -27.31 8.69
C PRO A 282 1.57 -26.47 7.66
N GLY A 283 1.13 -25.21 7.53
CA GLY A 283 1.65 -24.22 6.56
C GLY A 283 0.80 -22.99 6.52
N MET A 284 1.30 -21.97 5.80
CA MET A 284 0.56 -20.77 5.45
C MET A 284 -0.23 -20.99 4.15
N TYR A 285 -1.50 -20.68 4.21
CA TYR A 285 -2.45 -20.60 3.12
C TYR A 285 -3.08 -19.23 3.11
N VAL A 286 -3.90 -18.93 2.10
CA VAL A 286 -4.52 -17.60 1.97
C VAL A 286 -6.01 -17.74 1.71
N TYR A 287 -6.81 -16.86 2.23
CA TYR A 287 -8.18 -16.66 1.79
C TYR A 287 -8.31 -15.31 1.11
N HIS A 288 -9.06 -15.23 0.01
CA HIS A 288 -9.25 -13.99 -0.74
C HIS A 288 -10.54 -14.00 -1.54
N SER A 289 -10.96 -12.83 -2.02
CA SER A 289 -12.08 -12.76 -2.95
C SER A 289 -11.74 -13.39 -4.31
N HIS A 290 -12.75 -14.00 -4.94
CA HIS A 290 -12.65 -14.52 -6.31
C HIS A 290 -13.74 -13.96 -7.25
N PHE A 291 -14.36 -12.83 -6.87
CA PHE A 291 -15.28 -12.07 -7.72
C PHE A 291 -14.64 -10.74 -8.07
N ASN A 292 -14.53 -10.40 -9.36
CA ASN A 292 -13.79 -9.21 -9.80
C ASN A 292 -12.42 -9.08 -9.10
N SER A 293 -11.66 -10.19 -9.11
CA SER A 293 -10.49 -10.40 -8.23
C SER A 293 -9.41 -9.33 -8.41
N THR A 294 -9.17 -8.86 -9.64
CA THR A 294 -8.21 -7.79 -9.91
C THR A 294 -8.49 -6.54 -9.06
N GLU A 295 -9.75 -6.17 -8.92
CA GLU A 295 -10.14 -5.04 -8.08
C GLU A 295 -10.20 -5.44 -6.60
N GLN A 296 -10.93 -6.51 -6.27
CA GLN A 296 -11.23 -6.84 -4.87
C GLN A 296 -9.98 -7.28 -4.09
N VAL A 297 -9.14 -8.13 -4.67
CA VAL A 297 -7.88 -8.53 -4.05
C VAL A 297 -6.89 -7.36 -4.08
N GLY A 298 -6.75 -6.66 -5.22
CA GLY A 298 -5.87 -5.50 -5.33
C GLY A 298 -6.23 -4.35 -4.38
N LYS A 299 -7.49 -4.28 -3.90
CA LYS A 299 -7.95 -3.33 -2.88
C LYS A 299 -7.88 -3.86 -1.44
N GLY A 300 -7.47 -5.12 -1.21
CA GLY A 300 -7.20 -5.62 0.13
C GLY A 300 -8.06 -6.78 0.62
N LEU A 301 -8.95 -7.39 -0.20
CA LEU A 301 -9.76 -8.54 0.20
C LEU A 301 -8.96 -9.85 0.18
N TYR A 302 -7.99 -9.96 1.06
CA TYR A 302 -7.17 -11.15 1.31
C TYR A 302 -6.75 -11.22 2.80
N GLY A 303 -6.37 -12.40 3.26
CA GLY A 303 -5.85 -12.64 4.59
C GLY A 303 -5.23 -14.03 4.75
N ALA A 304 -4.45 -14.22 5.80
CA ALA A 304 -3.75 -15.45 6.06
C ALA A 304 -4.67 -16.52 6.67
N PHE A 305 -4.50 -17.75 6.20
CA PHE A 305 -5.08 -18.95 6.79
C PHE A 305 -3.96 -19.90 7.17
N PHE A 306 -3.75 -20.08 8.47
CA PHE A 306 -2.72 -20.98 8.98
C PHE A 306 -3.31 -22.32 9.38
N VAL A 307 -2.76 -23.40 8.83
CA VAL A 307 -2.85 -24.70 9.47
C VAL A 307 -1.66 -24.81 10.40
N GLN A 308 -1.92 -24.70 11.70
CA GLN A 308 -0.88 -24.63 12.71
C GLN A 308 -0.25 -26.03 12.94
N PRO A 309 1.06 -26.08 13.24
CA PRO A 309 1.69 -27.30 13.71
C PRO A 309 1.14 -27.69 15.10
N LYS A 310 1.42 -28.93 15.50
CA LYS A 310 1.00 -29.42 16.81
C LYS A 310 1.57 -28.55 17.93
N ALA A 311 0.71 -28.13 18.84
CA ALA A 311 1.05 -27.24 19.94
C ALA A 311 1.56 -25.85 19.50
N ASP A 312 1.20 -25.43 18.27
CA ASP A 312 1.60 -24.15 17.70
C ASP A 312 3.13 -23.95 17.61
N ASP A 313 3.86 -25.07 17.43
CA ASP A 313 5.32 -25.10 17.46
C ASP A 313 5.88 -25.21 16.03
N TRP A 314 6.02 -24.07 15.33
CA TRP A 314 6.68 -23.98 14.03
C TRP A 314 8.12 -24.47 14.07
N GLY A 315 8.78 -24.30 15.21
CA GLY A 315 10.15 -24.77 15.40
C GLY A 315 10.29 -26.28 15.22
N SER A 316 9.27 -27.05 15.60
CA SER A 316 9.25 -28.51 15.41
C SER A 316 9.26 -28.93 13.93
N LEU A 317 8.70 -28.07 13.03
CA LEU A 317 8.70 -28.32 11.58
C LEU A 317 10.05 -28.01 10.95
N TYR A 318 10.71 -26.96 11.43
CA TYR A 318 11.93 -26.43 10.80
C TYR A 318 13.21 -26.92 11.48
N GLY A 319 13.09 -27.50 12.69
CA GLY A 319 14.22 -28.06 13.43
C GLY A 319 15.02 -27.01 14.21
N THR A 320 14.41 -25.87 14.54
CA THR A 320 15.00 -24.81 15.33
C THR A 320 13.94 -24.15 16.22
N ASN A 321 14.34 -23.41 17.25
CA ASN A 321 13.40 -22.63 18.06
C ASN A 321 13.05 -21.34 17.31
N ILE A 322 11.76 -21.04 17.13
CA ILE A 322 11.29 -19.77 16.56
C ILE A 322 10.99 -18.80 17.70
N ALA A 323 11.68 -17.67 17.71
CA ALA A 323 11.50 -16.63 18.71
C ALA A 323 10.57 -15.51 18.22
N VAL A 324 10.59 -15.26 16.90
CA VAL A 324 9.75 -14.24 16.24
C VAL A 324 9.07 -14.87 15.03
N GLU A 325 7.77 -14.71 14.92
CA GLU A 325 6.96 -15.07 13.75
C GLU A 325 6.39 -13.79 13.15
N HIS A 326 6.47 -13.64 11.83
CA HIS A 326 5.99 -12.44 11.13
C HIS A 326 5.32 -12.84 9.82
N THR A 327 4.10 -12.33 9.60
CA THR A 327 3.36 -12.52 8.34
C THR A 327 3.51 -11.27 7.47
N MET A 328 3.91 -11.45 6.21
CA MET A 328 4.14 -10.36 5.27
C MET A 328 3.43 -10.63 3.94
N PHE A 329 2.37 -9.88 3.70
CA PHE A 329 1.70 -9.80 2.41
C PHE A 329 2.35 -8.74 1.54
N LEU A 330 2.65 -9.12 0.30
CA LEU A 330 3.17 -8.26 -0.74
C LEU A 330 1.99 -7.86 -1.64
N GLY A 331 1.72 -6.57 -1.74
CA GLY A 331 0.60 -6.04 -2.52
C GLY A 331 1.03 -4.96 -3.49
N ASP A 332 0.30 -4.89 -4.59
CA ASP A 332 0.41 -3.83 -5.61
C ASP A 332 -0.98 -3.50 -6.17
N GLY A 333 -1.11 -2.42 -6.90
CA GLY A 333 -2.36 -2.02 -7.53
C GLY A 333 -2.99 -0.78 -6.91
N PRO A 334 -4.33 -0.72 -6.75
CA PRO A 334 -5.01 0.49 -6.30
C PRO A 334 -4.64 0.96 -4.88
N THR A 335 -4.10 0.08 -4.05
CA THR A 335 -3.61 0.42 -2.71
C THR A 335 -2.14 0.86 -2.68
N GLY A 336 -1.46 0.90 -3.82
CA GLY A 336 -0.03 1.20 -3.91
C GLY A 336 0.86 -0.03 -3.81
N PHE A 337 2.17 0.18 -3.70
CA PHE A 337 3.16 -0.87 -3.40
C PHE A 337 3.28 -1.02 -1.89
N VAL A 338 2.69 -2.06 -1.33
CA VAL A 338 2.48 -2.18 0.11
C VAL A 338 3.06 -3.47 0.70
N LEU A 339 3.46 -3.39 1.97
CA LEU A 339 3.73 -4.54 2.84
C LEU A 339 2.65 -4.54 3.93
N ASN A 340 1.85 -5.60 4.00
CA ASN A 340 0.70 -5.68 4.92
C ASN A 340 -0.25 -4.46 4.82
N GLY A 341 -0.53 -4.02 3.58
CA GLY A 341 -1.43 -2.89 3.33
C GLY A 341 -0.86 -1.51 3.71
N LYS A 342 0.43 -1.42 4.03
CA LYS A 342 1.11 -0.17 4.39
C LYS A 342 2.30 0.11 3.48
N GLU A 343 2.58 1.39 3.28
CA GLU A 343 3.76 1.89 2.56
C GLU A 343 4.77 2.47 3.56
N PHE A 344 6.06 2.36 3.23
CA PHE A 344 7.09 3.07 3.98
C PHE A 344 6.79 4.58 4.02
N PRO A 345 6.90 5.25 5.18
CA PRO A 345 7.50 4.79 6.44
C PRO A 345 6.53 4.13 7.44
N ALA A 346 5.29 3.78 7.05
CA ALA A 346 4.30 3.18 7.95
C ALA A 346 4.31 1.63 7.96
N THR A 347 5.23 1.00 7.24
CA THR A 347 5.43 -0.45 7.31
C THR A 347 5.92 -0.88 8.68
N GLN A 348 5.49 -2.05 9.15
CA GLN A 348 5.91 -2.58 10.44
C GLN A 348 7.31 -3.20 10.36
N PRO A 349 8.28 -2.80 11.24
CA PRO A 349 9.55 -3.47 11.33
C PRO A 349 9.42 -4.86 11.97
N ILE A 350 10.32 -5.76 11.60
CA ILE A 350 10.51 -7.04 12.27
C ILE A 350 11.55 -6.82 13.37
N VAL A 351 11.18 -7.01 14.63
CA VAL A 351 12.08 -6.76 15.78
C VAL A 351 12.49 -8.09 16.40
N ALA A 352 13.78 -8.31 16.53
CA ALA A 352 14.38 -9.51 17.10
C ALA A 352 15.50 -9.17 18.08
N THR A 353 15.77 -10.09 18.99
CA THR A 353 16.95 -10.05 19.86
C THR A 353 18.11 -10.82 19.21
N LEU A 354 19.33 -10.40 19.47
CA LEU A 354 20.52 -11.08 18.95
C LEU A 354 20.50 -12.59 19.32
N GLY A 355 20.59 -13.45 18.31
CA GLY A 355 20.51 -14.91 18.43
C GLY A 355 19.10 -15.50 18.24
N ASP A 356 18.09 -14.69 18.04
CA ASP A 356 16.75 -15.17 17.72
C ASP A 356 16.67 -15.76 16.31
N ASN A 357 15.86 -16.81 16.15
CA ASN A 357 15.41 -17.25 14.83
C ASN A 357 14.08 -16.59 14.53
N VAL A 358 14.04 -15.89 13.41
CA VAL A 358 12.88 -15.17 12.88
C VAL A 358 12.29 -16.00 11.74
N LEU A 359 11.02 -16.38 11.86
CA LEU A 359 10.23 -16.99 10.80
C LEU A 359 9.39 -15.91 10.11
N ILE A 360 9.58 -15.76 8.81
CA ILE A 360 8.78 -14.84 8.02
C ILE A 360 7.95 -15.64 7.02
N HIS A 361 6.64 -15.49 7.10
CA HIS A 361 5.68 -16.02 6.14
C HIS A 361 5.41 -14.97 5.08
N LEU A 362 5.83 -15.23 3.84
CA LEU A 362 5.64 -14.35 2.69
C LEU A 362 4.48 -14.83 1.83
N SER A 363 3.57 -13.94 1.44
CA SER A 363 2.55 -14.18 0.41
C SER A 363 2.51 -13.01 -0.57
N ASN A 364 2.41 -13.31 -1.86
CA ASN A 364 2.21 -12.28 -2.87
C ASN A 364 0.77 -12.36 -3.41
N ASP A 365 -0.05 -11.44 -2.96
CA ASP A 365 -1.44 -11.29 -3.39
C ASP A 365 -1.60 -10.12 -4.38
N GLY A 366 -0.49 -9.53 -4.83
CA GLY A 366 -0.42 -8.55 -5.90
C GLY A 366 -0.45 -9.18 -7.29
N SER A 367 -0.34 -8.33 -8.31
CA SER A 367 -0.34 -8.70 -9.73
C SER A 367 1.07 -8.79 -10.33
N GLN A 368 2.09 -8.30 -9.63
CA GLN A 368 3.48 -8.28 -10.07
C GLN A 368 4.34 -9.20 -9.20
N ILE A 369 5.50 -9.60 -9.74
CA ILE A 369 6.51 -10.31 -8.98
C ILE A 369 7.24 -9.35 -8.05
N HIS A 370 7.53 -9.78 -6.81
CA HIS A 370 8.27 -8.98 -5.84
C HIS A 370 9.50 -9.73 -5.33
N PRO A 371 10.71 -9.42 -5.85
CA PRO A 371 11.95 -9.96 -5.30
C PRO A 371 12.27 -9.26 -3.96
N MET A 372 12.03 -9.95 -2.84
CA MET A 372 12.27 -9.43 -1.50
C MET A 372 13.71 -9.65 -1.09
N HIS A 373 14.46 -8.55 -0.81
CA HIS A 373 15.87 -8.56 -0.46
C HIS A 373 16.10 -8.06 0.96
N LEU A 374 16.85 -8.85 1.74
CA LEU A 374 17.27 -8.51 3.10
C LEU A 374 18.75 -8.14 3.11
N HIS A 375 19.05 -6.91 3.52
CA HIS A 375 20.41 -6.42 3.66
C HIS A 375 21.17 -7.13 4.78
N GLY A 376 22.44 -7.40 4.56
CA GLY A 376 23.38 -7.91 5.56
C GLY A 376 23.14 -9.34 6.04
N TYR A 377 22.09 -9.99 5.59
CA TYR A 377 21.67 -11.33 5.99
C TYR A 377 21.47 -12.25 4.79
N HIS A 378 21.60 -13.55 5.06
CA HIS A 378 21.06 -14.60 4.22
C HIS A 378 19.97 -15.32 5.02
N PHE A 379 18.89 -15.68 4.37
CA PHE A 379 17.82 -16.46 4.96
C PHE A 379 17.73 -17.82 4.31
N GLN A 380 17.23 -18.80 5.05
CA GLN A 380 16.94 -20.13 4.52
C GLN A 380 15.47 -20.21 4.09
N VAL A 381 15.21 -20.58 2.83
CA VAL A 381 13.86 -20.93 2.37
C VAL A 381 13.53 -22.34 2.88
N VAL A 382 12.45 -22.46 3.66
CA VAL A 382 12.08 -23.67 4.41
C VAL A 382 10.73 -24.25 4.02
N ALA A 383 9.85 -23.44 3.39
CA ALA A 383 8.59 -23.91 2.81
C ALA A 383 8.24 -23.13 1.55
N GLU A 384 7.45 -23.72 0.67
CA GLU A 384 6.90 -23.14 -0.54
C GLU A 384 5.43 -23.57 -0.68
N ASP A 385 4.52 -22.64 -0.97
CA ASP A 385 3.08 -22.84 -1.18
C ASP A 385 2.36 -23.62 -0.05
N GLY A 386 2.81 -23.42 1.21
CA GLY A 386 2.28 -24.10 2.38
C GLY A 386 2.91 -25.48 2.64
N PHE A 387 3.87 -25.93 1.83
CA PHE A 387 4.54 -27.22 1.99
C PHE A 387 5.96 -27.06 2.50
N VAL A 388 6.26 -27.69 3.63
CA VAL A 388 7.59 -27.72 4.22
C VAL A 388 8.57 -28.44 3.29
N LEU A 389 9.69 -27.80 2.98
CA LEU A 389 10.77 -28.41 2.19
C LEU A 389 11.54 -29.44 3.01
N ASP A 390 11.83 -30.59 2.38
CA ASP A 390 12.79 -31.52 2.94
C ASP A 390 14.09 -30.79 3.28
N PRO A 391 14.74 -31.03 4.43
CA PRO A 391 15.97 -30.36 4.81
C PRO A 391 17.06 -30.36 3.73
N ALA A 392 17.11 -31.42 2.89
CA ALA A 392 18.06 -31.48 1.77
C ALA A 392 17.71 -30.56 0.59
N ASN A 393 16.48 -30.05 0.52
CA ASN A 393 16.00 -29.17 -0.54
C ASN A 393 15.91 -27.70 -0.09
N ARG A 394 16.15 -27.40 1.19
CA ARG A 394 16.23 -26.04 1.70
C ARG A 394 17.44 -25.34 1.12
N TYR A 395 17.32 -24.06 0.81
CA TYR A 395 18.40 -23.30 0.19
C TYR A 395 18.53 -21.90 0.82
N MET A 396 19.74 -21.36 0.74
CA MET A 396 20.05 -20.01 1.22
C MET A 396 19.83 -18.99 0.09
N ALA A 397 19.28 -17.85 0.47
CA ALA A 397 19.13 -16.69 -0.41
C ALA A 397 19.27 -15.40 0.39
N ASP A 398 19.54 -14.30 -0.28
CA ASP A 398 19.43 -12.94 0.23
C ASP A 398 18.31 -12.18 -0.48
N THR A 399 17.85 -12.71 -1.60
CA THR A 399 16.78 -12.18 -2.44
C THR A 399 15.91 -13.33 -2.91
N LEU A 400 14.61 -13.25 -2.64
CA LEU A 400 13.63 -14.26 -3.03
C LEU A 400 12.54 -13.63 -3.90
N ALA A 401 12.44 -14.06 -5.14
CA ALA A 401 11.38 -13.65 -6.04
C ALA A 401 10.08 -14.37 -5.70
N VAL A 402 9.08 -13.63 -5.24
CA VAL A 402 7.74 -14.13 -4.94
C VAL A 402 6.80 -13.74 -6.06
N ALA A 403 6.36 -14.71 -6.86
CA ALA A 403 5.42 -14.46 -7.95
C ALA A 403 3.98 -14.35 -7.41
N PRO A 404 3.05 -13.73 -8.18
CA PRO A 404 1.64 -13.69 -7.81
C PRO A 404 1.07 -15.05 -7.43
N GLY A 405 0.42 -15.14 -6.26
CA GLY A 405 -0.16 -16.34 -5.69
C GLY A 405 0.83 -17.28 -4.97
N GLN A 406 2.15 -17.05 -5.06
CA GLN A 406 3.14 -17.85 -4.34
C GLN A 406 3.27 -17.44 -2.87
N ARG A 407 3.60 -18.43 -2.05
CA ARG A 407 3.88 -18.26 -0.62
C ARG A 407 5.18 -18.97 -0.26
N PHE A 408 5.97 -18.34 0.60
CA PHE A 408 7.21 -18.92 1.11
C PHE A 408 7.33 -18.70 2.62
N ASP A 409 7.93 -19.67 3.30
CA ASP A 409 8.43 -19.47 4.66
C ASP A 409 9.94 -19.36 4.60
N ILE A 410 10.50 -18.33 5.22
CA ILE A 410 11.94 -18.09 5.31
C ILE A 410 12.37 -17.97 6.77
N LEU A 411 13.54 -18.51 7.08
CA LEU A 411 14.17 -18.43 8.38
C LEU A 411 15.39 -17.51 8.32
N VAL A 412 15.42 -16.54 9.23
CA VAL A 412 16.56 -15.62 9.45
C VAL A 412 17.10 -15.86 10.85
N GLU A 413 18.40 -16.09 10.99
CA GLU A 413 19.09 -16.07 12.29
C GLU A 413 19.61 -14.64 12.54
N ALA A 414 19.17 -14.01 13.64
CA ALA A 414 19.52 -12.65 14.00
C ALA A 414 20.94 -12.58 14.57
N GLU A 415 21.95 -12.69 13.71
CA GLU A 415 23.38 -12.81 14.11
C GLU A 415 24.07 -11.46 14.34
N TYR A 416 23.57 -10.37 13.77
CA TYR A 416 24.24 -9.07 13.79
C TYR A 416 23.30 -7.97 14.28
N PRO A 417 23.63 -7.22 15.35
CA PRO A 417 22.80 -6.13 15.83
C PRO A 417 22.78 -4.97 14.83
N GLY A 418 21.64 -4.26 14.78
CA GLY A 418 21.46 -3.09 13.91
C GLY A 418 20.11 -3.03 13.23
N VAL A 419 19.94 -2.06 12.35
CA VAL A 419 18.76 -1.88 11.52
C VAL A 419 19.13 -2.26 10.08
N TRP A 420 18.46 -3.29 9.56
CA TRP A 420 18.77 -3.90 8.28
C TRP A 420 17.57 -3.74 7.34
N ALA A 421 17.75 -3.02 6.23
CA ALA A 421 16.68 -2.82 5.27
C ALA A 421 16.17 -4.15 4.70
N TYR A 422 14.85 -4.28 4.58
CA TYR A 422 14.19 -5.40 3.93
C TYR A 422 13.17 -4.84 2.94
N HIS A 423 13.39 -5.07 1.65
CA HIS A 423 12.63 -4.37 0.62
C HIS A 423 12.49 -5.17 -0.69
N CYS A 424 11.52 -4.80 -1.51
CA CYS A 424 11.41 -5.29 -2.89
C CYS A 424 12.59 -4.77 -3.73
N HIS A 425 13.21 -5.63 -4.55
CA HIS A 425 14.36 -5.24 -5.39
C HIS A 425 13.95 -4.78 -6.80
N ILE A 426 12.66 -4.59 -7.07
CA ILE A 426 12.19 -3.77 -8.19
C ILE A 426 12.21 -2.32 -7.68
N LEU A 427 13.27 -1.59 -8.02
CA LEU A 427 13.59 -0.30 -7.39
C LEU A 427 12.47 0.75 -7.49
N PRO A 428 11.70 0.84 -8.61
CA PRO A 428 10.54 1.73 -8.65
C PRO A 428 9.41 1.41 -7.66
N HIS A 429 9.45 0.26 -6.96
CA HIS A 429 8.49 -0.09 -5.90
C HIS A 429 8.91 0.42 -4.51
N VAL A 430 10.10 1.02 -4.38
CA VAL A 430 10.72 1.29 -3.08
C VAL A 430 11.38 2.65 -2.96
N GLU A 431 11.75 3.29 -4.08
CA GLU A 431 12.55 4.51 -4.07
C GLU A 431 12.25 5.39 -5.27
N GLY A 432 12.24 6.70 -5.04
CA GLY A 432 12.10 7.74 -6.04
C GLY A 432 12.97 8.94 -5.71
N PRO A 433 12.90 10.01 -6.50
CA PRO A 433 13.71 11.19 -6.31
C PRO A 433 13.45 11.93 -4.97
N HIS A 434 12.36 11.64 -4.29
CA HIS A 434 11.99 12.24 -3.01
C HIS A 434 12.22 11.31 -1.81
N GLY A 435 12.92 10.18 -1.99
CA GLY A 435 13.24 9.24 -0.94
C GLY A 435 12.61 7.86 -1.11
N MET A 436 12.67 7.07 -0.04
CA MET A 436 12.06 5.74 0.01
C MET A 436 10.55 5.83 0.22
N TYR A 437 9.83 4.90 -0.38
CA TYR A 437 8.38 4.70 -0.24
C TYR A 437 8.04 3.21 -0.47
N GLY A 438 6.75 2.88 -0.43
CA GLY A 438 6.28 1.58 -0.88
C GLY A 438 6.79 0.40 -0.06
N MET A 439 7.32 -0.61 -0.74
CA MET A 439 7.66 -1.92 -0.18
C MET A 439 9.02 -1.95 0.51
N VAL A 440 9.20 -1.11 1.51
CA VAL A 440 10.41 -1.04 2.35
C VAL A 440 10.02 -1.23 3.81
N THR A 441 10.76 -2.07 4.53
CA THR A 441 10.72 -2.22 5.98
C THR A 441 12.12 -2.53 6.51
N ALA A 442 12.25 -2.97 7.75
CA ALA A 442 13.53 -3.35 8.33
C ALA A 442 13.42 -4.57 9.26
N LEU A 443 14.50 -5.35 9.31
CA LEU A 443 14.82 -6.22 10.42
C LEU A 443 15.65 -5.42 11.44
N ILE A 444 15.13 -5.28 12.65
CA ILE A 444 15.80 -4.58 13.75
C ILE A 444 16.27 -5.62 14.76
N VAL A 445 17.59 -5.77 14.90
CA VAL A 445 18.21 -6.71 15.85
C VAL A 445 18.85 -5.93 16.98
N GLN A 446 18.43 -6.20 18.23
CA GLN A 446 18.85 -5.48 19.44
C GLN A 446 19.29 -6.42 20.58
#